data_37b26d6921e7da819a6e5f174fa736aa
#
_entry.id   37b26d6921e7da819a6e5f174fa736aa
#
_cell.length_a   1.000
_cell.length_b   1.000
_cell.length_c   1.000
_cell.angle_alpha   90.00
_cell.angle_beta   90.00
_cell.angle_gamma   90.00
#
_symmetry.space_group_name_H-M   'P 1'
#
loop_
_entity.id
_entity.type
_entity.pdbx_description
1 polymer ?
#
loop_
_entity_poly.entity_id
_entity_poly.type
_entity_poly.pdbx_seq_one_letter_code
_entity_poly.pdbx_strand_id
1 'polypeptide(L)'
;SAHDYSAVTMVATKLFYVWEFDRGSAGFTSSATRENGSTLMEVSLEFYIPKITGVVNEDLMMLATSCGITAIIETYADDCAAPAVTYMFVLGWDEIFEETAYMEFTSGEQGTGTGLQTANGTAITLTCQQGEYPREYSGTQASIPIV
;
A
#
# COMPACT_ATOMS: atom_id res chain seq x y z
N SER A 1 7.34 -5.53 19.79
CA SER A 1 7.12 -6.95 19.48
C SER A 1 8.22 -7.47 18.55
N ALA A 2 8.51 -8.77 18.59
CA ALA A 2 9.52 -9.39 17.72
C ALA A 2 9.10 -9.45 16.22
N HIS A 3 7.87 -9.07 15.93
CA HIS A 3 7.30 -9.07 14.58
C HIS A 3 7.01 -7.67 14.03
N ASP A 4 7.54 -6.64 14.65
CA ASP A 4 7.30 -5.27 14.21
C ASP A 4 8.57 -4.68 13.58
N TYR A 5 8.39 -3.85 12.57
CA TYR A 5 9.46 -3.00 12.07
C TYR A 5 9.51 -1.71 12.88
N SER A 6 10.64 -1.42 13.51
CA SER A 6 10.81 -0.22 14.33
C SER A 6 11.37 0.97 13.55
N ALA A 7 11.95 0.74 12.39
CA ALA A 7 12.52 1.78 11.55
C ALA A 7 12.50 1.39 10.07
N VAL A 8 12.42 2.39 9.23
CA VAL A 8 12.54 2.27 7.77
C VAL A 8 13.75 3.07 7.32
N THR A 9 14.70 2.40 6.70
CA THR A 9 15.87 3.04 6.11
C THR A 9 15.79 2.93 4.60
N MET A 10 15.83 4.07 3.91
CA MET A 10 15.78 4.12 2.46
C MET A 10 17.19 4.15 1.87
N VAL A 11 17.35 3.55 0.72
CA VAL A 11 18.55 3.76 -0.11
C VAL A 11 18.62 5.24 -0.48
N ALA A 12 19.81 5.79 -0.47
CA ALA A 12 20.03 7.21 -0.82
C ALA A 12 19.31 7.59 -2.11
N THR A 13 18.61 8.71 -2.10
CA THR A 13 17.77 9.23 -3.20
C THR A 13 16.37 8.63 -3.37
N LYS A 14 15.98 7.67 -2.56
CA LYS A 14 14.60 7.14 -2.54
C LYS A 14 13.81 7.76 -1.38
N LEU A 15 12.59 8.20 -1.64
CA LEU A 15 11.72 8.83 -0.66
C LEU A 15 10.31 8.27 -0.82
N PHE A 16 9.53 8.32 0.26
CA PHE A 16 8.12 7.97 0.21
C PHE A 16 7.27 9.16 -0.24
N TYR A 17 6.24 8.85 -1.01
CA TYR A 17 5.16 9.77 -1.37
C TYR A 17 3.96 9.49 -0.47
N VAL A 18 3.37 10.54 0.08
CA VAL A 18 2.16 10.42 0.91
C VAL A 18 0.93 10.64 0.05
N TRP A 19 0.02 9.67 0.11
CA TRP A 19 -1.28 9.75 -0.54
C TRP A 19 -2.36 9.61 0.53
N GLU A 20 -3.29 10.54 0.55
CA GLU A 20 -4.44 10.52 1.43
C GLU A 20 -5.68 10.10 0.65
N PHE A 21 -6.48 9.24 1.26
CA PHE A 21 -7.68 8.68 0.65
C PHE A 21 -8.91 8.99 1.47
N ASP A 22 -10.05 9.15 0.79
CA ASP A 22 -11.34 9.24 1.45
C ASP A 22 -11.66 7.93 2.17
N ARG A 23 -12.45 8.05 3.23
CA ARG A 23 -12.88 6.89 4.01
C ARG A 23 -13.58 5.85 3.12
N GLY A 24 -13.10 4.62 3.19
CA GLY A 24 -13.64 3.50 2.42
C GLY A 24 -13.17 3.40 0.98
N SER A 25 -12.21 4.24 0.55
CA SER A 25 -11.67 4.24 -0.82
C SER A 25 -10.34 3.49 -0.97
N ALA A 26 -9.76 3.01 0.11
CA ALA A 26 -8.53 2.23 0.10
C ALA A 26 -8.60 1.07 1.10
N GLY A 27 -7.94 -0.02 0.76
CA GLY A 27 -7.84 -1.16 1.64
C GLY A 27 -6.83 -2.19 1.12
N PHE A 28 -6.35 -3.05 1.99
CA PHE A 28 -5.52 -4.17 1.59
C PHE A 28 -6.14 -5.49 2.04
N THR A 29 -5.81 -6.54 1.32
CA THR A 29 -6.15 -7.92 1.66
C THR A 29 -4.90 -8.77 1.62
N SER A 30 -4.83 -9.77 2.48
CA SER A 30 -3.78 -10.78 2.44
C SER A 30 -4.37 -12.16 2.58
N SER A 31 -3.93 -13.08 1.75
CA SER A 31 -4.36 -14.49 1.79
C SER A 31 -3.16 -15.41 1.83
N ALA A 32 -3.26 -16.48 2.62
CA ALA A 32 -2.22 -17.48 2.73
C ALA A 32 -2.59 -18.72 1.90
N THR A 33 -1.65 -19.17 1.08
CA THR A 33 -1.78 -20.43 0.33
C THR A 33 -0.63 -21.34 0.70
N ARG A 34 -0.93 -22.60 0.98
CA ARG A 34 0.08 -23.62 1.28
C ARG A 34 0.09 -24.70 0.21
N GLU A 35 1.20 -24.81 -0.48
CA GLU A 35 1.43 -25.88 -1.46
C GLU A 35 2.79 -26.54 -1.22
N ASN A 36 2.85 -27.85 -1.36
CA ASN A 36 4.10 -28.62 -1.25
C ASN A 36 4.92 -28.33 0.02
N GLY A 37 4.26 -28.04 1.13
CA GLY A 37 4.91 -27.73 2.40
C GLY A 37 5.38 -26.28 2.56
N SER A 38 5.28 -25.47 1.52
CA SER A 38 5.59 -24.04 1.56
C SER A 38 4.33 -23.18 1.72
N THR A 39 4.41 -22.13 2.50
CA THR A 39 3.34 -21.15 2.67
C THR A 39 3.74 -19.84 1.99
N LEU A 40 2.84 -19.31 1.18
CA LEU A 40 3.01 -18.05 0.48
C LEU A 40 1.83 -17.15 0.79
N MET A 41 2.12 -15.88 1.06
CA MET A 41 1.11 -14.85 1.28
C MET A 41 0.96 -14.01 0.03
N GLU A 42 -0.24 -13.90 -0.48
CA GLU A 42 -0.57 -12.97 -1.55
C GLU A 42 -1.21 -11.72 -0.93
N VAL A 43 -0.62 -10.57 -1.18
CA VAL A 43 -1.05 -9.28 -0.64
C VAL A 43 -1.51 -8.40 -1.79
N SER A 44 -2.70 -7.83 -1.65
CA SER A 44 -3.28 -6.91 -2.62
C SER A 44 -3.64 -5.60 -1.93
N LEU A 45 -3.21 -4.49 -2.49
CA LEU A 45 -3.57 -3.14 -2.08
C LEU A 45 -4.42 -2.51 -3.17
N GLU A 46 -5.63 -2.13 -2.82
CA GLU A 46 -6.57 -1.45 -3.73
C GLU A 46 -6.86 -0.06 -3.21
N PHE A 47 -6.85 0.92 -4.10
CA PHE A 47 -7.22 2.29 -3.76
C PHE A 47 -7.81 3.05 -4.94
N TYR A 48 -8.60 4.06 -4.61
CA TYR A 48 -9.28 4.90 -5.58
C TYR A 48 -8.86 6.36 -5.40
N ILE A 49 -8.41 6.96 -6.49
CA ILE A 49 -8.03 8.38 -6.53
C ILE A 49 -9.15 9.15 -7.23
N PRO A 50 -9.89 10.00 -6.53
CA PRO A 50 -10.91 10.83 -7.14
C PRO A 50 -10.28 11.90 -8.03
N LYS A 51 -10.96 12.27 -9.08
CA LYS A 51 -10.57 13.26 -10.09
C LYS A 51 -9.36 12.86 -10.92
N ILE A 52 -9.51 12.96 -12.19
CA ILE A 52 -8.44 12.78 -13.17
C ILE A 52 -7.81 14.13 -13.45
N THR A 53 -6.53 14.28 -13.14
CA THR A 53 -5.74 15.49 -13.42
C THR A 53 -4.41 15.10 -14.07
N GLY A 54 -3.76 16.05 -14.77
CA GLY A 54 -2.46 15.80 -15.38
C GLY A 54 -1.39 15.40 -14.35
N VAL A 55 -1.37 16.04 -13.18
CA VAL A 55 -0.42 15.73 -12.10
C VAL A 55 -0.64 14.31 -11.57
N VAL A 56 -1.88 13.93 -11.31
CA VAL A 56 -2.22 12.57 -10.86
C VAL A 56 -1.79 11.54 -11.91
N ASN A 57 -2.00 11.82 -13.19
CA ASN A 57 -1.59 10.91 -14.26
C ASN A 57 -0.07 10.75 -14.35
N GLU A 58 0.71 11.79 -14.11
CA GLU A 58 2.18 11.69 -14.04
C GLU A 58 2.62 10.80 -12.87
N ASP A 59 2.05 10.99 -11.68
CA ASP A 59 2.32 10.16 -10.51
C ASP A 59 1.92 8.69 -10.73
N LEU A 60 0.80 8.46 -11.37
CA LEU A 60 0.34 7.12 -11.73
C LEU A 60 1.24 6.44 -12.77
N MET A 61 1.73 7.18 -13.75
CA MET A 61 2.69 6.64 -14.72
C MET A 61 4.01 6.26 -14.06
N MET A 62 4.47 7.06 -13.10
CA MET A 62 5.67 6.74 -12.32
C MET A 62 5.44 5.47 -11.49
N LEU A 63 4.27 5.33 -10.86
CA LEU A 63 3.90 4.14 -10.11
C LEU A 63 3.82 2.90 -11.02
N ALA A 64 3.15 3.01 -12.16
CA ALA A 64 2.97 1.91 -13.11
C ALA A 64 4.28 1.42 -13.76
N THR A 65 5.27 2.29 -13.89
CA THR A 65 6.57 1.97 -14.48
C THR A 65 7.63 1.61 -13.44
N SER A 66 7.32 1.65 -12.16
CA SER A 66 8.24 1.25 -11.09
C SER A 66 8.52 -0.24 -11.13
N CYS A 67 9.79 -0.61 -10.96
CA CYS A 67 10.22 -2.02 -10.89
C CYS A 67 9.88 -2.69 -9.56
N GLY A 68 9.50 -1.92 -8.55
CA GLY A 68 9.12 -2.44 -7.24
C GLY A 68 8.61 -1.32 -6.36
N ILE A 69 7.56 -1.60 -5.61
CA ILE A 69 6.88 -0.64 -4.75
C ILE A 69 6.79 -1.23 -3.35
N THR A 70 7.15 -0.43 -2.36
CA THR A 70 6.88 -0.73 -0.96
C THR A 70 5.86 0.28 -0.46
N ALA A 71 4.78 -0.19 0.12
CA ALA A 71 3.73 0.66 0.66
C ALA A 71 3.70 0.56 2.19
N ILE A 72 3.53 1.68 2.85
CA ILE A 72 3.20 1.74 4.27
C ILE A 72 1.80 2.31 4.36
N ILE A 73 0.89 1.52 4.91
CA ILE A 73 -0.51 1.91 5.04
C ILE A 73 -0.86 2.17 6.50
N GLU A 74 -1.61 3.22 6.74
CA GLU A 74 -2.19 3.53 8.03
C GLU A 74 -3.65 3.10 8.03
N THR A 75 -4.02 2.27 8.99
CA THR A 75 -5.38 1.78 9.16
C THR A 75 -6.02 2.41 10.39
N TYR A 76 -7.30 2.70 10.32
CA TYR A 76 -8.07 3.04 11.50
C TYR A 76 -8.47 1.76 12.24
N ALA A 77 -8.02 1.63 13.48
CA ALA A 77 -8.57 0.61 14.37
C ALA A 77 -9.93 1.09 14.87
N ASP A 78 -10.93 0.30 14.60
CA ASP A 78 -12.31 0.60 14.99
C ASP A 78 -12.61 0.00 16.38
N ASP A 79 -11.97 0.52 17.39
CA ASP A 79 -12.29 0.11 18.76
C ASP A 79 -13.18 1.12 19.48
N CYS A 80 -13.80 2.06 18.79
CA CYS A 80 -14.69 3.08 19.35
C CYS A 80 -14.19 3.73 20.66
N ALA A 81 -12.96 3.46 21.04
CA ALA A 81 -12.30 4.02 22.20
C ALA A 81 -11.60 5.33 21.83
N ALA A 82 -11.63 6.27 22.72
CA ALA A 82 -10.85 7.48 22.57
C ALA A 82 -9.58 7.42 23.47
N PRO A 83 -8.36 7.68 22.95
CA PRO A 83 -8.09 8.13 21.58
C PRO A 83 -8.13 6.99 20.55
N ALA A 84 -8.52 7.31 19.31
CA ALA A 84 -8.47 6.36 18.22
C ALA A 84 -7.04 5.86 18.01
N VAL A 85 -6.87 4.55 18.00
CA VAL A 85 -5.56 3.92 17.74
C VAL A 85 -5.45 3.63 16.26
N THR A 86 -4.39 4.09 15.62
CA THR A 86 -4.07 3.78 14.24
C THR A 86 -2.94 2.77 14.21
N TYR A 87 -3.01 1.83 13.27
CA TYR A 87 -1.94 0.87 13.03
C TYR A 87 -1.37 1.08 11.64
N MET A 88 -0.05 0.99 11.51
CA MET A 88 0.63 1.06 10.23
C MET A 88 1.17 -0.32 9.87
N PHE A 89 0.99 -0.71 8.60
CA PHE A 89 1.51 -1.98 8.06
C PHE A 89 2.40 -1.74 6.87
N VAL A 90 3.46 -2.52 6.77
CA VAL A 90 4.39 -2.49 5.64
C VAL A 90 4.00 -3.58 4.65
N LEU A 91 3.75 -3.19 3.41
CA LEU A 91 3.42 -4.08 2.29
C LEU A 91 4.55 -4.06 1.27
N GLY A 92 4.84 -5.20 0.67
CA GLY A 92 5.85 -5.30 -0.37
C GLY A 92 7.28 -5.39 0.16
N TRP A 93 7.43 -5.79 1.41
CA TRP A 93 8.71 -6.11 2.03
C TRP A 93 8.52 -7.17 3.09
N ASP A 94 9.39 -8.17 3.12
CA ASP A 94 9.48 -9.14 4.21
C ASP A 94 10.95 -9.53 4.49
N GLU A 95 11.20 -10.20 5.60
CA GLU A 95 12.56 -10.65 5.95
C GLU A 95 13.00 -11.91 5.20
N ILE A 96 12.10 -12.61 4.54
CA ILE A 96 12.39 -13.86 3.84
C ILE A 96 12.82 -13.58 2.41
N PHE A 97 12.06 -12.73 1.70
CA PHE A 97 12.28 -12.43 0.29
C PHE A 97 12.87 -11.05 0.03
N GLU A 98 12.92 -10.21 1.05
CA GLU A 98 13.49 -8.85 0.99
C GLU A 98 13.03 -8.08 -0.26
N GLU A 99 13.94 -7.68 -1.12
CA GLU A 99 13.67 -6.92 -2.34
C GLU A 99 12.78 -7.66 -3.35
N THR A 100 12.69 -8.98 -3.28
CA THR A 100 11.85 -9.75 -4.21
C THR A 100 10.37 -9.76 -3.83
N ALA A 101 10.03 -9.29 -2.65
CA ALA A 101 8.65 -9.14 -2.18
C ALA A 101 7.97 -7.83 -2.60
N TYR A 102 8.64 -6.98 -3.36
CA TYR A 102 8.04 -5.70 -3.79
C TYR A 102 6.69 -5.86 -4.46
N MET A 103 5.81 -4.90 -4.19
CA MET A 103 4.54 -4.81 -4.89
C MET A 103 4.74 -4.39 -6.33
N GLU A 104 3.89 -4.92 -7.19
CA GLU A 104 3.83 -4.58 -8.61
C GLU A 104 2.48 -3.95 -8.94
N PHE A 105 2.51 -3.04 -9.88
CA PHE A 105 1.29 -2.47 -10.45
C PHE A 105 0.56 -3.54 -11.28
N THR A 106 -0.63 -3.92 -10.85
CA THR A 106 -1.41 -5.00 -11.50
C THR A 106 -2.46 -4.44 -12.43
N SER A 107 -3.20 -3.43 -12.01
CA SER A 107 -4.22 -2.79 -12.83
C SER A 107 -4.47 -1.35 -12.42
N GLY A 108 -4.88 -0.54 -13.39
CA GLY A 108 -5.33 0.82 -13.18
C GLY A 108 -6.41 1.17 -14.18
N GLU A 109 -7.59 1.50 -13.69
CA GLU A 109 -8.72 1.86 -14.53
C GLU A 109 -9.14 3.30 -14.28
N GLN A 110 -9.17 4.11 -15.33
CA GLN A 110 -9.64 5.49 -15.27
C GLN A 110 -11.00 5.63 -15.96
N GLY A 111 -11.87 6.40 -15.35
CA GLY A 111 -13.15 6.72 -15.92
C GLY A 111 -13.64 8.11 -15.52
N THR A 112 -14.22 8.81 -16.48
CA THR A 112 -14.87 10.11 -16.22
C THR A 112 -16.31 9.96 -15.74
N GLY A 113 -16.85 8.75 -15.83
CA GLY A 113 -18.27 8.50 -15.64
C GLY A 113 -19.13 9.04 -16.80
N THR A 114 -20.35 8.56 -16.88
CA THR A 114 -21.31 8.96 -17.92
C THR A 114 -22.49 9.76 -17.39
N GLY A 115 -22.56 10.01 -16.10
CA GLY A 115 -23.65 10.74 -15.46
C GLY A 115 -23.16 11.62 -14.32
N LEU A 116 -24.01 12.53 -13.85
CA LEU A 116 -23.69 13.45 -12.76
C LEU A 116 -23.36 12.76 -11.42
N GLN A 117 -23.82 11.53 -11.24
CA GLN A 117 -23.60 10.72 -10.04
C GLN A 117 -22.51 9.66 -10.21
N THR A 118 -21.90 9.57 -11.39
CA THR A 118 -20.88 8.56 -11.68
C THR A 118 -19.51 9.09 -11.22
N ALA A 119 -18.76 8.26 -10.51
CA ALA A 119 -17.45 8.63 -10.02
C ALA A 119 -16.45 8.89 -11.17
N ASN A 120 -15.73 10.01 -11.04
CA ASN A 120 -14.62 10.36 -11.92
C ASN A 120 -13.33 10.13 -11.14
N GLY A 121 -12.52 9.22 -11.59
CA GLY A 121 -11.26 8.91 -10.90
C GLY A 121 -10.55 7.68 -11.46
N THR A 122 -9.59 7.20 -10.69
CA THR A 122 -8.76 6.07 -11.05
C THR A 122 -8.77 5.03 -9.94
N ALA A 123 -9.14 3.79 -10.28
CA ALA A 123 -9.01 2.63 -9.40
C ALA A 123 -7.69 1.91 -9.69
N ILE A 124 -6.90 1.64 -8.66
CA ILE A 124 -5.57 1.05 -8.78
C ILE A 124 -5.49 -0.18 -7.89
N THR A 125 -4.82 -1.21 -8.41
CA THR A 125 -4.50 -2.43 -7.67
C THR A 125 -3.01 -2.71 -7.77
N LEU A 126 -2.38 -2.88 -6.62
CA LEU A 126 -1.00 -3.34 -6.48
C LEU A 126 -1.02 -4.71 -5.81
N THR A 127 -0.19 -5.63 -6.26
CA THR A 127 -0.09 -6.98 -5.69
C THR A 127 1.34 -7.38 -5.45
N CYS A 128 1.55 -8.22 -4.44
CA CYS A 128 2.84 -8.87 -4.20
C CYS A 128 2.67 -10.24 -3.56
N GLN A 129 3.75 -10.98 -3.54
CA GLN A 129 3.86 -12.26 -2.83
C GLN A 129 4.91 -12.12 -1.73
N GLN A 130 4.54 -12.48 -0.52
CA GLN A 130 5.38 -12.40 0.66
C GLN A 130 5.47 -13.75 1.36
N GLY A 131 6.54 -13.98 2.11
CA GLY A 131 6.73 -15.19 2.90
C GLY A 131 5.99 -15.14 4.24
N GLU A 132 5.50 -13.99 4.64
CA GLU A 132 4.80 -13.74 5.90
C GLU A 132 3.68 -12.72 5.74
N TYR A 133 2.77 -12.65 6.70
CA TYR A 133 1.78 -11.58 6.75
C TYR A 133 2.46 -10.21 6.89
N PRO A 134 1.85 -9.14 6.35
CA PRO A 134 2.37 -7.79 6.52
C PRO A 134 2.63 -7.48 7.99
N ARG A 135 3.84 -7.00 8.29
CA ARG A 135 4.23 -6.61 9.64
C ARG A 135 3.76 -5.22 9.98
N GLU A 136 3.48 -5.03 11.25
CA GLU A 136 3.20 -3.71 11.79
C GLU A 136 4.49 -2.86 11.82
N TYR A 137 4.34 -1.58 11.51
CA TYR A 137 5.37 -0.58 11.71
C TYR A 137 5.10 0.15 13.03
N SER A 138 5.94 -0.07 14.01
CA SER A 138 5.79 0.50 15.35
C SER A 138 6.32 1.93 15.50
N GLY A 139 6.89 2.49 14.45
CA GLY A 139 7.33 3.89 14.40
C GLY A 139 6.18 4.88 14.22
N THR A 140 6.52 6.14 14.05
CA THR A 140 5.56 7.19 13.76
C THR A 140 5.66 7.61 12.29
N GLN A 141 4.58 8.18 11.74
CA GLN A 141 4.60 8.74 10.38
C GLN A 141 5.75 9.77 10.21
N ALA A 142 6.03 10.55 11.25
CA ALA A 142 7.11 11.53 11.25
C ALA A 142 8.52 10.92 11.11
N SER A 143 8.69 9.64 11.40
CA SER A 143 9.97 8.94 11.25
C SER A 143 10.19 8.32 9.87
N ILE A 144 9.19 8.38 8.99
CA ILE A 144 9.27 7.89 7.61
C ILE A 144 9.86 9.01 6.73
N PRO A 145 10.91 8.74 5.95
CA PRO A 145 11.49 9.74 5.05
C PRO A 145 10.54 10.03 3.87
N ILE A 146 9.91 11.19 3.91
CA ILE A 146 8.90 11.65 2.96
C ILE A 146 9.48 12.76 2.07
N VAL A 147 9.03 12.82 0.82
CA VAL A 147 9.35 13.90 -0.12
C VAL A 147 8.75 15.22 0.37
#